data_ce18f9ef45a7e766fcd675dd1d48effc
#
_entry.id   ce18f9ef45a7e766fcd675dd1d48effc
#
_cell.length_a   1.000
_cell.length_b   1.000
_cell.length_c   1.000
_cell.angle_alpha   90.00
_cell.angle_beta   90.00
_cell.angle_gamma   90.00
#
_symmetry.space_group_name_H-M   'P 1'
#
loop_
_entity.id
_entity.type
_entity.pdbx_description
1 polymer ?
#
loop_
_entity_poly.entity_id
_entity_poly.type
_entity_poly.pdbx_seq_one_letter_code
_entity_poly.pdbx_strand_id
1 'polypeptide(L)'
;MQDNMQVHLDLAHLRIRELEQRQEFVCTNGKFLWKISSYSQLFQQSATKKEKEKLCSPPFYTGQYGYKLRAEAFLNGLGQGKGTHLSLYVVIMKGEYDAILPWPFQQRVDFVLIDQDDDVGARQNKVWRLTCDRDSDYFKRPNKVKSLGFGCPKFVSLETLRTRNYIRDNTIFIDRKSVV
;
A
#
# COMPACT_ATOMS: atom_id res chain seq x y z
N MET A 1 -47.26 1.87 -2.61
CA MET A 1 -46.50 1.02 -3.58
C MET A 1 -45.31 1.73 -4.24
N GLN A 2 -45.40 3.00 -4.56
CA GLN A 2 -44.27 3.76 -5.17
C GLN A 2 -43.05 3.94 -4.25
N ASP A 3 -43.26 4.11 -2.94
CA ASP A 3 -42.15 4.33 -1.99
C ASP A 3 -41.19 3.13 -1.85
N ASN A 4 -41.74 1.91 -1.91
CA ASN A 4 -40.90 0.70 -1.75
C ASN A 4 -39.98 0.45 -2.95
N MET A 5 -40.39 0.83 -4.13
CA MET A 5 -39.61 0.64 -5.36
C MET A 5 -38.44 1.66 -5.44
N GLN A 6 -38.71 2.89 -4.97
CA GLN A 6 -37.65 3.92 -4.91
C GLN A 6 -36.54 3.56 -3.91
N VAL A 7 -36.90 3.06 -2.73
CA VAL A 7 -35.93 2.61 -1.72
C VAL A 7 -35.11 1.44 -2.24
N HIS A 8 -35.68 0.51 -2.99
CA HIS A 8 -34.92 -0.58 -3.61
C HIS A 8 -33.96 -0.10 -4.71
N LEU A 9 -34.36 0.90 -5.48
CA LEU A 9 -33.51 1.52 -6.50
C LEU A 9 -32.32 2.24 -5.85
N ASP A 10 -32.56 3.00 -4.79
CA ASP A 10 -31.53 3.75 -4.09
C ASP A 10 -30.50 2.81 -3.41
N LEU A 11 -30.97 1.72 -2.82
CA LEU A 11 -30.10 0.67 -2.28
C LEU A 11 -29.30 -0.04 -3.36
N ALA A 12 -29.88 -0.30 -4.53
CA ALA A 12 -29.18 -0.89 -5.66
C ALA A 12 -28.11 0.06 -6.21
N HIS A 13 -28.41 1.34 -6.34
CA HIS A 13 -27.43 2.36 -6.76
C HIS A 13 -26.28 2.52 -5.77
N LEU A 14 -26.57 2.50 -4.46
CA LEU A 14 -25.53 2.49 -3.42
C LEU A 14 -24.62 1.27 -3.55
N ARG A 15 -25.19 0.10 -3.77
CA ARG A 15 -24.44 -1.15 -3.91
C ARG A 15 -23.60 -1.20 -5.19
N ILE A 16 -24.13 -0.65 -6.28
CA ILE A 16 -23.37 -0.48 -7.53
C ILE A 16 -22.19 0.46 -7.32
N ARG A 17 -22.38 1.61 -6.67
CA ARG A 17 -21.30 2.53 -6.34
C ARG A 17 -20.23 1.91 -5.45
N GLU A 18 -20.64 1.13 -4.45
CA GLU A 18 -19.70 0.39 -3.61
C GLU A 18 -18.89 -0.66 -4.39
N LEU A 19 -19.54 -1.35 -5.34
CA LEU A 19 -18.89 -2.34 -6.19
C LEU A 19 -17.95 -1.66 -7.22
N GLU A 20 -18.36 -0.56 -7.80
CA GLU A 20 -17.55 0.25 -8.70
C GLU A 20 -16.33 0.81 -7.98
N GLN A 21 -16.48 1.35 -6.77
CA GLN A 21 -15.37 1.78 -5.93
C GLN A 21 -14.42 0.63 -5.58
N ARG A 22 -14.95 -0.57 -5.32
CA ARG A 22 -14.12 -1.76 -5.09
C ARG A 22 -13.37 -2.20 -6.34
N GLN A 23 -13.96 -2.06 -7.53
CA GLN A 23 -13.29 -2.37 -8.80
C GLN A 23 -12.26 -1.32 -9.20
N GLU A 24 -12.52 -0.04 -8.94
CA GLU A 24 -11.56 1.04 -9.20
C GLU A 24 -10.29 0.92 -8.34
N PHE A 25 -10.38 0.29 -7.16
CA PHE A 25 -9.27 0.17 -6.22
C PHE A 25 -8.42 -1.10 -6.38
N VAL A 26 -8.81 -2.07 -7.20
CA VAL A 26 -8.04 -3.30 -7.39
C VAL A 26 -7.29 -3.23 -8.71
N CYS A 27 -6.01 -2.90 -8.64
CA CYS A 27 -5.14 -2.90 -9.81
C CYS A 27 -4.75 -4.33 -10.18
N THR A 28 -5.13 -4.78 -11.38
CA THR A 28 -4.88 -6.14 -11.89
C THR A 28 -3.79 -6.21 -12.94
N ASN A 29 -3.26 -5.08 -13.40
CA ASN A 29 -2.27 -5.02 -14.49
C ASN A 29 -0.80 -4.98 -13.99
N GLY A 30 -0.58 -5.22 -12.71
CA GLY A 30 0.75 -5.16 -12.10
C GLY A 30 1.29 -3.75 -11.83
N LYS A 31 0.58 -2.72 -12.25
CA LYS A 31 0.89 -1.33 -11.92
C LYS A 31 0.21 -0.96 -10.61
N PHE A 32 0.89 -0.17 -9.78
CA PHE A 32 0.35 0.32 -8.53
C PHE A 32 0.98 1.67 -8.22
N LEU A 33 0.13 2.65 -7.97
CA LEU A 33 0.54 3.96 -7.49
C LEU A 33 -0.37 4.34 -6.32
N TRP A 34 0.23 4.52 -5.15
CA TRP A 34 -0.47 4.90 -3.94
C TRP A 34 -0.25 6.38 -3.64
N LYS A 35 -1.31 7.15 -3.78
CA LYS A 35 -1.35 8.57 -3.42
C LYS A 35 -1.82 8.71 -1.98
N ILE A 36 -0.98 9.27 -1.11
CA ILE A 36 -1.33 9.60 0.28
C ILE A 36 -1.44 11.10 0.39
N SER A 37 -2.68 11.60 0.42
CA SER A 37 -3.02 13.02 0.59
C SER A 37 -3.14 13.37 2.07
N SER A 38 -3.20 14.68 2.38
CA SER A 38 -3.33 15.16 3.77
C SER A 38 -2.22 14.67 4.70
N TYR A 39 -0.99 14.65 4.19
CA TYR A 39 0.16 14.09 4.89
C TYR A 39 0.36 14.68 6.29
N SER A 40 0.30 16.00 6.43
CA SER A 40 0.55 16.68 7.71
C SER A 40 -0.47 16.29 8.79
N GLN A 41 -1.74 16.18 8.42
CA GLN A 41 -2.81 15.78 9.33
C GLN A 41 -2.64 14.31 9.75
N LEU A 42 -2.36 13.43 8.80
CA LEU A 42 -2.12 12.01 9.06
C LEU A 42 -0.86 11.79 9.91
N PHE A 43 0.19 12.56 9.66
CA PHE A 43 1.42 12.51 10.47
C PHE A 43 1.16 12.95 11.90
N GLN A 44 0.44 14.05 12.12
CA GLN A 44 0.08 14.52 13.45
C GLN A 44 -0.76 13.49 14.21
N GLN A 45 -1.71 12.86 13.55
CA GLN A 45 -2.50 11.78 14.15
C GLN A 45 -1.61 10.62 14.60
N SER A 46 -0.65 10.22 13.75
CA SER A 46 0.28 9.13 14.07
C SER A 46 1.24 9.47 15.23
N ALA A 47 1.55 10.76 15.42
CA ALA A 47 2.43 11.21 16.50
C ALA A 47 1.71 11.35 17.83
N THR A 48 0.40 11.64 17.84
CA THR A 48 -0.38 11.95 19.04
C THR A 48 -1.14 10.76 19.62
N LYS A 49 -1.53 9.81 18.80
CA LYS A 49 -2.25 8.61 19.25
C LYS A 49 -1.30 7.54 19.76
N LYS A 50 -1.65 6.93 20.89
CA LYS A 50 -0.90 5.81 21.48
C LYS A 50 -0.98 4.53 20.64
N GLU A 51 -1.99 4.41 19.79
CA GLU A 51 -2.17 3.26 18.90
C GLU A 51 -1.39 3.46 17.61
N LYS A 52 -0.89 2.35 17.08
CA LYS A 52 -0.14 2.28 15.83
C LYS A 52 -1.06 2.65 14.68
N GLU A 53 -1.05 3.89 14.24
CA GLU A 53 -1.82 4.31 13.08
C GLU A 53 -1.18 3.83 11.79
N LYS A 54 -1.78 2.80 11.27
CA LYS A 54 -1.42 2.17 10.01
C LYS A 54 -2.27 2.75 8.88
N LEU A 55 -1.60 3.18 7.82
CA LEU A 55 -2.25 3.49 6.56
C LEU A 55 -2.16 2.26 5.66
N CYS A 56 -3.30 1.81 5.15
CA CYS A 56 -3.37 0.69 4.22
C CYS A 56 -3.63 1.19 2.81
N SER A 57 -2.85 0.72 1.86
CA SER A 57 -3.15 0.95 0.44
C SER A 57 -4.37 0.13 0.02
N PRO A 58 -5.02 0.50 -1.10
CA PRO A 58 -5.89 -0.43 -1.80
C PRO A 58 -5.12 -1.71 -2.15
N PRO A 59 -5.76 -2.89 -2.12
CA PRO A 59 -5.14 -4.11 -2.59
C PRO A 59 -4.80 -4.03 -4.07
N PHE A 60 -3.72 -4.70 -4.47
CA PHE A 60 -3.33 -4.82 -5.87
C PHE A 60 -2.81 -6.21 -6.18
N TYR A 61 -2.94 -6.63 -7.44
CA TYR A 61 -2.39 -7.88 -7.93
C TYR A 61 -1.07 -7.66 -8.65
N THR A 62 -0.15 -8.61 -8.54
CA THR A 62 1.14 -8.56 -9.25
C THR A 62 1.01 -8.66 -10.76
N GLY A 63 -0.12 -9.14 -11.25
CA GLY A 63 -0.52 -9.26 -12.63
C GLY A 63 -1.98 -9.68 -12.71
N GLN A 64 -2.49 -9.90 -13.92
CA GLN A 64 -3.91 -10.24 -14.14
C GLN A 64 -4.37 -11.48 -13.35
N TYR A 65 -3.48 -12.47 -13.20
CA TYR A 65 -3.74 -13.73 -12.48
C TYR A 65 -2.69 -13.96 -11.38
N GLY A 66 -2.19 -12.87 -10.80
CA GLY A 66 -1.06 -12.90 -9.88
C GLY A 66 -1.46 -12.95 -8.40
N TYR A 67 -0.46 -12.68 -7.57
CA TYR A 67 -0.61 -12.57 -6.13
C TYR A 67 -1.30 -11.28 -5.74
N LYS A 68 -2.10 -11.35 -4.67
CA LYS A 68 -2.77 -10.17 -4.08
C LYS A 68 -1.93 -9.62 -2.95
N LEU A 69 -1.56 -8.35 -3.05
CA LEU A 69 -0.73 -7.64 -2.09
C LEU A 69 -1.43 -6.37 -1.58
N ARG A 70 -0.99 -5.91 -0.42
CA ARG A 70 -1.33 -4.61 0.14
C ARG A 70 -0.08 -3.98 0.74
N ALA A 71 0.14 -2.71 0.48
CA ALA A 71 1.16 -1.93 1.17
C ALA A 71 0.58 -1.30 2.45
N GLU A 72 1.40 -1.21 3.49
CA GLU A 72 1.06 -0.57 4.76
C GLU A 72 2.15 0.43 5.11
N ALA A 73 1.78 1.65 5.44
CA ALA A 73 2.70 2.70 5.82
C ALA A 73 2.44 3.21 7.24
N PHE A 74 3.51 3.48 7.95
CA PHE A 74 3.49 4.13 9.25
C PHE A 74 4.29 5.44 9.11
N LEU A 75 3.59 6.57 9.03
CA LEU A 75 4.22 7.86 8.75
C LEU A 75 5.21 8.31 9.83
N ASN A 76 4.95 7.96 11.08
CA ASN A 76 5.87 8.18 12.21
C ASN A 76 6.59 6.90 12.65
N GLY A 77 6.64 5.91 11.78
CA GLY A 77 7.39 4.69 11.95
C GLY A 77 6.77 3.64 12.87
N LEU A 78 7.30 2.43 12.73
CA LEU A 78 6.98 1.26 13.53
C LEU A 78 8.28 0.54 13.92
N GLY A 79 8.30 -0.09 15.09
CA GLY A 79 9.46 -0.85 15.57
C GLY A 79 10.70 0.03 15.70
N GLN A 80 11.80 -0.38 15.08
CA GLN A 80 13.08 0.37 15.11
C GLN A 80 13.02 1.73 14.42
N GLY A 81 12.04 1.97 13.57
CA GLY A 81 11.83 3.25 12.89
C GLY A 81 10.90 4.20 13.61
N LYS A 82 10.27 3.79 14.71
CA LYS A 82 9.29 4.61 15.42
C LYS A 82 9.87 5.95 15.85
N GLY A 83 9.20 7.03 15.44
CA GLY A 83 9.56 8.41 15.76
C GLY A 83 10.71 8.98 14.91
N THR A 84 11.36 8.18 14.08
CA THR A 84 12.55 8.61 13.30
C THR A 84 12.43 8.37 11.81
N HIS A 85 11.60 7.43 11.37
CA HIS A 85 11.47 7.03 9.98
C HIS A 85 10.01 6.85 9.55
N LEU A 86 9.76 7.02 8.28
CA LEU A 86 8.62 6.42 7.59
C LEU A 86 8.91 4.93 7.45
N SER A 87 8.02 4.08 7.96
CA SER A 87 8.11 2.63 7.81
C SER A 87 7.15 2.14 6.74
N LEU A 88 7.59 1.16 5.95
CA LEU A 88 6.79 0.57 4.88
C LEU A 88 6.78 -0.95 5.01
N TYR A 89 5.60 -1.54 4.89
CA TYR A 89 5.37 -2.98 4.98
C TYR A 89 4.53 -3.46 3.81
N VAL A 90 4.66 -4.74 3.48
CA VAL A 90 3.82 -5.42 2.50
C VAL A 90 3.17 -6.63 3.14
N VAL A 91 1.91 -6.84 2.80
CA VAL A 91 1.13 -8.00 3.23
C VAL A 91 0.77 -8.83 2.00
N ILE A 92 1.10 -10.11 2.04
CA ILE A 92 0.61 -11.09 1.06
C ILE A 92 -0.80 -11.48 1.48
N MET A 93 -1.78 -11.06 0.70
CA MET A 93 -3.19 -11.32 0.97
C MET A 93 -3.66 -12.60 0.31
N LYS A 94 -4.73 -13.19 0.86
CA LYS A 94 -5.44 -14.27 0.18
C LYS A 94 -6.04 -13.74 -1.12
N GLY A 95 -5.60 -14.28 -2.25
CA GLY A 95 -6.03 -13.89 -3.59
C GLY A 95 -6.80 -14.99 -4.31
N GLU A 96 -7.47 -14.61 -5.39
CA GLU A 96 -8.33 -15.51 -6.16
C GLU A 96 -7.55 -16.62 -6.86
N TYR A 97 -6.29 -16.39 -7.18
CA TYR A 97 -5.47 -17.30 -7.99
C TYR A 97 -4.41 -18.05 -7.18
N ASP A 98 -4.47 -18.01 -5.86
CA ASP A 98 -3.47 -18.62 -4.98
C ASP A 98 -3.28 -20.11 -5.25
N ALA A 99 -4.36 -20.82 -5.61
CA ALA A 99 -4.33 -22.25 -5.88
C ALA A 99 -3.44 -22.67 -7.07
N ILE A 100 -3.20 -21.76 -8.01
CA ILE A 100 -2.40 -22.00 -9.21
C ILE A 100 -1.05 -21.30 -9.21
N LEU A 101 -0.76 -20.53 -8.17
CA LEU A 101 0.49 -19.79 -8.04
C LEU A 101 1.56 -20.59 -7.30
N PRO A 102 2.85 -20.38 -7.64
CA PRO A 102 3.96 -20.97 -6.86
C PRO A 102 4.05 -20.37 -5.46
N TRP A 103 4.28 -21.21 -4.45
CA TRP A 103 4.51 -20.79 -3.07
C TRP A 103 5.81 -21.39 -2.53
N PRO A 104 6.52 -20.69 -1.64
CA PRO A 104 6.26 -19.36 -1.11
C PRO A 104 6.38 -18.24 -2.16
N PHE A 105 5.84 -17.06 -1.88
CA PHE A 105 5.99 -15.88 -2.72
C PHE A 105 7.46 -15.49 -2.85
N GLN A 106 7.95 -15.33 -4.07
CA GLN A 106 9.35 -15.03 -4.37
C GLN A 106 9.55 -13.99 -5.47
N GLN A 107 8.51 -13.29 -5.84
CA GLN A 107 8.62 -12.25 -6.86
C GLN A 107 9.38 -11.04 -6.33
N ARG A 108 10.18 -10.45 -7.19
CA ARG A 108 10.85 -9.18 -6.89
C ARG A 108 9.84 -8.03 -6.95
N VAL A 109 9.76 -7.29 -5.88
CA VAL A 109 8.92 -6.10 -5.77
C VAL A 109 9.77 -4.96 -5.22
N ASP A 110 9.83 -3.86 -5.96
CA ASP A 110 10.45 -2.63 -5.52
C ASP A 110 9.36 -1.61 -5.20
N PHE A 111 9.37 -1.06 -4.00
CA PHE A 111 8.55 0.08 -3.61
C PHE A 111 9.36 1.36 -3.70
N VAL A 112 8.79 2.38 -4.29
CA VAL A 112 9.49 3.62 -4.61
C VAL A 112 8.73 4.80 -4.06
N LEU A 113 9.33 5.53 -3.11
CA LEU A 113 8.86 6.85 -2.73
C LEU A 113 9.34 7.86 -3.76
N ILE A 114 8.41 8.54 -4.41
CA ILE A 114 8.71 9.43 -5.52
C ILE A 114 9.18 10.80 -5.01
N ASP A 115 10.33 11.23 -5.50
CA ASP A 115 10.75 12.63 -5.44
C ASP A 115 9.96 13.41 -6.48
N GLN A 116 9.15 14.36 -6.02
CA GLN A 116 8.25 15.14 -6.88
C GLN A 116 8.93 16.38 -7.47
N ASP A 117 10.23 16.33 -7.72
CA ASP A 117 10.96 17.37 -8.42
C ASP A 117 10.39 17.57 -9.83
N ASP A 118 10.23 18.82 -10.25
CA ASP A 118 9.73 19.16 -11.59
C ASP A 118 10.64 18.64 -12.69
N ASP A 119 11.96 18.67 -12.45
CA ASP A 119 12.94 18.02 -13.32
C ASP A 119 12.98 16.52 -13.03
N VAL A 120 12.36 15.74 -13.89
CA VAL A 120 12.32 14.28 -13.78
C VAL A 120 13.71 13.66 -13.73
N GLY A 121 14.70 14.24 -14.45
CA GLY A 121 16.08 13.79 -14.46
C GLY A 121 16.84 14.04 -13.15
N ALA A 122 16.37 15.02 -12.35
CA ALA A 122 16.97 15.36 -11.06
C ALA A 122 16.38 14.59 -9.87
N ARG A 123 15.35 13.78 -10.08
CA ARG A 123 14.66 13.04 -9.03
C ARG A 123 15.55 12.03 -8.34
N GLN A 124 15.52 12.04 -7.01
CA GLN A 124 16.21 11.06 -6.16
C GLN A 124 15.18 10.23 -5.38
N ASN A 125 14.51 9.34 -6.08
CA ASN A 125 13.54 8.45 -5.49
C ASN A 125 14.17 7.54 -4.43
N LYS A 126 13.42 7.22 -3.38
CA LYS A 126 13.83 6.24 -2.36
C LYS A 126 13.19 4.89 -2.67
N VAL A 127 14.02 3.86 -2.70
CA VAL A 127 13.60 2.51 -3.11
C VAL A 127 13.80 1.53 -1.95
N TRP A 128 12.77 0.75 -1.67
CA TRP A 128 12.88 -0.46 -0.87
C TRP A 128 12.61 -1.68 -1.74
N ARG A 129 13.61 -2.54 -1.83
CA ARG A 129 13.50 -3.81 -2.52
C ARG A 129 13.10 -4.89 -1.54
N LEU A 130 11.93 -5.49 -1.78
CA LEU A 130 11.47 -6.63 -1.01
C LEU A 130 12.37 -7.84 -1.27
N THR A 131 12.99 -8.37 -0.21
CA THR A 131 13.76 -9.60 -0.24
C THR A 131 12.94 -10.71 0.41
N CYS A 132 12.57 -11.73 -0.36
CA CYS A 132 11.76 -12.84 0.14
C CYS A 132 12.65 -13.95 0.69
N ASP A 133 12.39 -14.32 1.94
CA ASP A 133 12.97 -15.50 2.57
C ASP A 133 11.99 -16.68 2.45
N ARG A 134 12.45 -17.79 1.85
CA ARG A 134 11.65 -19.00 1.63
C ARG A 134 11.09 -19.61 2.90
N ASP A 135 11.83 -19.52 3.99
CA ASP A 135 11.48 -20.13 5.27
C ASP A 135 10.59 -19.25 6.14
N SER A 136 10.41 -17.99 5.73
CA SER A 136 9.59 -17.04 6.47
C SER A 136 8.09 -17.25 6.25
N ASP A 137 7.33 -17.22 7.34
CA ASP A 137 5.86 -17.32 7.31
C ASP A 137 5.18 -16.15 6.59
N TYR A 138 5.87 -15.01 6.42
CA TYR A 138 5.33 -13.84 5.71
C TYR A 138 5.05 -14.11 4.23
N PHE A 139 5.74 -15.06 3.61
CA PHE A 139 5.68 -15.35 2.17
C PHE A 139 4.99 -16.66 1.82
N LYS A 140 4.54 -17.41 2.82
CA LYS A 140 3.77 -18.63 2.62
C LYS A 140 2.36 -18.32 2.11
N ARG A 141 1.75 -19.28 1.44
CA ARG A 141 0.36 -19.15 1.00
C ARG A 141 -0.53 -18.79 2.19
N PRO A 142 -1.27 -17.67 2.12
CA PRO A 142 -2.16 -17.24 3.19
C PRO A 142 -3.30 -18.24 3.40
N ASN A 143 -3.49 -18.69 4.64
CA ASN A 143 -4.57 -19.59 5.03
C ASN A 143 -5.62 -18.91 5.92
N LYS A 144 -5.34 -17.69 6.41
CA LYS A 144 -6.20 -16.92 7.31
C LYS A 144 -6.44 -15.51 6.75
N VAL A 145 -7.52 -14.87 7.22
CA VAL A 145 -7.88 -13.50 6.82
C VAL A 145 -6.84 -12.47 7.31
N LYS A 146 -6.14 -12.76 8.42
CA LYS A 146 -5.08 -11.89 8.95
C LYS A 146 -3.72 -12.39 8.51
N SER A 147 -3.06 -11.60 7.69
CA SER A 147 -1.67 -11.81 7.29
C SER A 147 -0.77 -10.81 7.99
N LEU A 148 0.43 -11.25 8.39
CA LEU A 148 1.45 -10.38 8.94
C LEU A 148 2.16 -9.65 7.82
N GLY A 149 2.48 -8.37 8.04
CA GLY A 149 3.28 -7.58 7.12
C GLY A 149 4.77 -7.80 7.31
N PHE A 150 5.48 -7.99 6.21
CA PHE A 150 6.94 -7.94 6.15
C PHE A 150 7.38 -6.55 5.71
N GLY A 151 8.40 -5.98 6.35
CA GLY A 151 8.65 -4.59 6.05
C GLY A 151 10.04 -4.06 6.31
N CYS A 152 10.16 -2.77 6.04
CA CYS A 152 11.33 -1.95 6.26
C CYS A 152 11.00 -0.87 7.30
N PRO A 153 11.33 -1.09 8.60
CA PRO A 153 11.05 -0.12 9.65
C PRO A 153 11.73 1.23 9.42
N LYS A 154 12.91 1.21 8.81
CA LYS A 154 13.72 2.40 8.50
C LYS A 154 13.76 2.66 6.99
N PHE A 155 12.59 2.80 6.37
CA PHE A 155 12.52 3.01 4.93
C PHE A 155 13.12 4.36 4.52
N VAL A 156 12.59 5.46 5.06
CA VAL A 156 13.12 6.81 4.83
C VAL A 156 13.07 7.59 6.13
N SER A 157 14.18 8.24 6.51
CA SER A 157 14.21 9.06 7.70
C SER A 157 13.28 10.27 7.57
N LEU A 158 12.66 10.69 8.67
CA LEU A 158 11.83 11.89 8.69
C LEU A 158 12.62 13.15 8.31
N GLU A 159 13.92 13.16 8.63
CA GLU A 159 14.83 14.21 8.21
C GLU A 159 14.98 14.25 6.69
N THR A 160 15.23 13.10 6.05
CA THR A 160 15.33 12.99 4.58
C THR A 160 14.05 13.41 3.88
N LEU A 161 12.89 13.07 4.42
CA LEU A 161 11.59 13.48 3.86
C LEU A 161 11.44 14.99 3.72
N ARG A 162 12.11 15.76 4.56
CA ARG A 162 12.05 17.24 4.57
C ARG A 162 13.06 17.90 3.63
N THR A 163 14.03 17.14 3.09
CA THR A 163 15.17 17.72 2.33
C THR A 163 14.87 17.98 0.87
N ARG A 164 13.95 17.24 0.25
CA ARG A 164 13.60 17.35 -1.18
C ARG A 164 12.09 17.48 -1.35
N ASN A 165 11.59 17.12 -2.52
CA ASN A 165 10.17 17.20 -2.87
C ASN A 165 9.43 15.87 -2.69
N TYR A 166 9.77 15.07 -1.69
CA TYR A 166 9.02 13.84 -1.36
C TYR A 166 7.61 14.17 -0.88
N ILE A 167 7.49 15.22 -0.08
CA ILE A 167 6.20 15.78 0.36
C ILE A 167 5.99 17.08 -0.42
N ARG A 168 5.01 17.08 -1.32
CA ARG A 168 4.64 18.24 -2.11
C ARG A 168 3.13 18.35 -2.15
N ASP A 169 2.60 19.57 -1.98
CA ASP A 169 1.17 19.82 -1.88
C ASP A 169 0.49 18.90 -0.83
N ASN A 170 1.18 18.73 0.31
CA ASN A 170 0.72 17.88 1.42
C ASN A 170 0.44 16.42 1.01
N THR A 171 1.16 15.90 0.03
CA THR A 171 0.95 14.60 -0.60
C THR A 171 2.27 13.88 -0.82
N ILE A 172 2.27 12.56 -0.63
CA ILE A 172 3.35 11.65 -1.03
C ILE A 172 2.83 10.58 -1.99
N PHE A 173 3.71 10.06 -2.83
CA PHE A 173 3.42 8.97 -3.77
C PHE A 173 4.36 7.82 -3.55
N ILE A 174 3.79 6.63 -3.39
CA ILE A 174 4.53 5.36 -3.33
C ILE A 174 4.13 4.53 -4.54
N ASP A 175 5.09 4.26 -5.38
CA ASP A 175 4.93 3.43 -6.58
C ASP A 175 5.48 2.03 -6.33
N ARG A 176 4.95 1.06 -7.02
CA ARG A 176 5.50 -0.27 -7.13
C ARG A 176 6.07 -0.46 -8.52
N LYS A 177 7.35 -0.80 -8.60
CA LYS A 177 7.97 -1.27 -9.83
C LYS A 177 8.07 -2.79 -9.80
N SER A 178 7.43 -3.42 -10.77
CA SER A 178 7.68 -4.81 -11.10
C SER A 178 8.97 -4.84 -11.92
N VAL A 179 9.99 -5.52 -11.43
CA VAL A 179 11.17 -5.79 -12.25
C VAL A 179 10.90 -7.11 -12.97
N VAL A 180 10.69 -6.98 -14.23
CA VAL A 180 10.62 -8.13 -15.15
C VAL A 180 12.01 -8.73 -15.28
#